data_797f171c4c633f217b351a1f04b00810
#
_entry.id   797f171c4c633f217b351a1f04b00810
#
_cell.length_a   1.000
_cell.length_b   1.000
_cell.length_c   1.000
_cell.angle_alpha   90.00
_cell.angle_beta   90.00
_cell.angle_gamma   90.00
#
_symmetry.space_group_name_H-M   'P 1'
#
loop_
_entity.id
_entity.type
_entity.pdbx_description
1 polymer ?
#
loop_
_entity_poly.entity_id
_entity_poly.type
_entity_poly.pdbx_seq_one_letter_code
_entity_poly.pdbx_strand_id
1 'polypeptide(L)'
;MAFDPKAELHEYLQSGREVMLWKLDGLSEYDARRPLVPTGTNLLGLVRHVASIETGYFGSVFGRPFPAPLPWMEDGEPNADMWVRSGETKDSVVEFYRRVWAHSDATIDALPLEAVGEVPWWPEGERELTLHQALVHVMTDIYRHAGHADLVRQLIDGATGADRRWSNLPPGDEAWWASYRETVEAAARDAGH
;
A
#
# COMPACT_ATOMS: atom_id res chain seq x y z
N MET A 1 24.36 -14.47 -12.35
CA MET A 1 23.41 -13.76 -13.21
C MET A 1 23.87 -12.33 -13.34
N ALA A 2 23.72 -11.71 -14.51
CA ALA A 2 23.96 -10.27 -14.62
C ALA A 2 22.92 -9.52 -13.77
N PHE A 3 23.31 -8.43 -13.14
CA PHE A 3 22.42 -7.55 -12.38
C PHE A 3 21.40 -6.91 -13.33
N ASP A 4 20.12 -7.07 -13.04
CA ASP A 4 19.01 -6.47 -13.78
C ASP A 4 18.25 -5.53 -12.84
N PRO A 5 18.49 -4.22 -12.91
CA PRO A 5 17.87 -3.27 -11.99
C PRO A 5 16.33 -3.18 -12.16
N LYS A 6 15.81 -3.46 -13.36
CA LYS A 6 14.37 -3.46 -13.60
C LYS A 6 13.69 -4.65 -12.93
N ALA A 7 14.28 -5.84 -13.07
CA ALA A 7 13.77 -7.05 -12.41
C ALA A 7 13.82 -6.90 -10.88
N GLU A 8 14.89 -6.33 -10.33
CA GLU A 8 15.01 -6.08 -8.89
C GLU A 8 13.94 -5.11 -8.38
N LEU A 9 13.74 -3.98 -9.06
CA LEU A 9 12.68 -3.02 -8.69
C LEU A 9 11.28 -3.65 -8.77
N HIS A 10 11.03 -4.47 -9.79
CA HIS A 10 9.76 -5.17 -9.94
C HIS A 10 9.53 -6.20 -8.82
N GLU A 11 10.58 -6.92 -8.40
CA GLU A 11 10.51 -7.86 -7.26
C GLU A 11 10.16 -7.14 -5.95
N TYR A 12 10.78 -5.99 -5.67
CA TYR A 12 10.42 -5.17 -4.50
C TYR A 12 9.00 -4.63 -4.58
N LEU A 13 8.54 -4.19 -5.75
CA LEU A 13 7.16 -3.76 -5.95
C LEU A 13 6.19 -4.90 -5.64
N GLN A 14 6.46 -6.10 -6.18
CA GLN A 14 5.63 -7.28 -5.95
C GLN A 14 5.59 -7.67 -4.46
N SER A 15 6.73 -7.62 -3.78
CA SER A 15 6.79 -7.86 -2.34
C SER A 15 5.92 -6.89 -1.55
N GLY A 16 5.96 -5.59 -1.87
CA GLY A 16 5.10 -4.58 -1.23
C GLY A 16 3.60 -4.83 -1.44
N ARG A 17 3.22 -5.22 -2.65
CA ARG A 17 1.84 -5.59 -3.02
C ARG A 17 1.33 -6.78 -2.20
N GLU A 18 2.15 -7.81 -2.07
CA GLU A 18 1.82 -9.02 -1.29
C GLU A 18 1.65 -8.71 0.19
N VAL A 19 2.52 -7.86 0.75
CA VAL A 19 2.39 -7.35 2.12
C VAL A 19 1.03 -6.68 2.31
N MET A 20 0.62 -5.79 1.39
CA MET A 20 -0.67 -5.09 1.49
C MET A 20 -1.86 -6.06 1.48
N LEU A 21 -1.87 -7.08 0.60
CA LEU A 21 -2.94 -8.08 0.58
C LEU A 21 -2.95 -8.96 1.83
N TRP A 22 -1.76 -9.32 2.33
CA TRP A 22 -1.67 -10.10 3.57
C TRP A 22 -2.33 -9.38 4.76
N LYS A 23 -2.32 -8.04 4.80
CA LYS A 23 -3.00 -7.27 5.86
C LYS A 23 -4.51 -7.48 5.92
N LEU A 24 -5.13 -8.01 4.87
CA LEU A 24 -6.56 -8.36 4.84
C LEU A 24 -6.84 -9.83 5.17
N ASP A 25 -5.80 -10.67 5.18
CA ASP A 25 -5.97 -12.11 5.29
C ASP A 25 -6.57 -12.53 6.65
N GLY A 26 -7.62 -13.36 6.59
CA GLY A 26 -8.32 -13.86 7.76
C GLY A 26 -9.24 -12.86 8.47
N LEU A 27 -9.28 -11.58 8.05
CA LEU A 27 -10.17 -10.58 8.66
C LEU A 27 -11.61 -10.67 8.15
N SER A 28 -12.54 -10.31 9.04
CA SER A 28 -13.94 -10.09 8.68
C SER A 28 -14.09 -8.84 7.79
N GLU A 29 -15.23 -8.71 7.09
CA GLU A 29 -15.58 -7.48 6.36
C GLU A 29 -15.57 -6.25 7.27
N TYR A 30 -16.08 -6.38 8.49
CA TYR A 30 -16.11 -5.30 9.47
C TYR A 30 -14.68 -4.89 9.89
N ASP A 31 -13.85 -5.85 10.29
CA ASP A 31 -12.49 -5.55 10.77
C ASP A 31 -11.59 -4.95 9.68
N ALA A 32 -11.76 -5.39 8.42
CA ALA A 32 -11.03 -4.81 7.30
C ALA A 32 -11.40 -3.34 7.00
N ARG A 33 -12.60 -2.90 7.40
CA ARG A 33 -13.20 -1.59 7.05
C ARG A 33 -13.28 -0.59 8.19
N ARG A 34 -13.35 -1.06 9.44
CA ARG A 34 -13.56 -0.16 10.58
C ARG A 34 -12.41 0.82 10.77
N PRO A 35 -12.70 2.11 10.99
CA PRO A 35 -11.69 3.10 11.27
C PRO A 35 -11.13 2.89 12.69
N LEU A 36 -9.80 2.87 12.82
CA LEU A 36 -9.13 2.65 14.10
C LEU A 36 -8.30 3.86 14.57
N VAL A 37 -8.22 4.88 13.72
CA VAL A 37 -7.55 6.16 14.04
C VAL A 37 -8.47 7.33 13.69
N PRO A 38 -8.26 8.53 14.29
CA PRO A 38 -9.15 9.68 14.09
C PRO A 38 -9.33 10.11 12.63
N THR A 39 -8.35 9.85 11.77
CA THR A 39 -8.41 10.15 10.33
C THR A 39 -9.19 9.12 9.50
N GLY A 40 -9.72 8.06 10.13
CA GLY A 40 -10.53 7.06 9.44
C GLY A 40 -9.75 5.97 8.72
N THR A 41 -8.42 5.92 8.84
CA THR A 41 -7.59 4.91 8.18
C THR A 41 -8.06 3.50 8.53
N ASN A 42 -8.25 2.69 7.50
CA ASN A 42 -8.69 1.30 7.57
C ASN A 42 -7.96 0.46 6.52
N LEU A 43 -7.86 -0.85 6.75
CA LEU A 43 -7.02 -1.72 5.92
C LEU A 43 -7.53 -1.84 4.48
N LEU A 44 -8.84 -1.96 4.30
CA LEU A 44 -9.41 -2.15 2.97
C LEU A 44 -9.29 -0.88 2.12
N GLY A 45 -9.45 0.29 2.75
CA GLY A 45 -9.20 1.59 2.12
C GLY A 45 -7.75 1.75 1.69
N LEU A 46 -6.78 1.36 2.53
CA LEU A 46 -5.36 1.40 2.15
C LEU A 46 -5.07 0.53 0.92
N VAL A 47 -5.63 -0.67 0.83
CA VAL A 47 -5.46 -1.55 -0.35
C VAL A 47 -6.09 -0.93 -1.60
N ARG A 48 -7.29 -0.34 -1.50
CA ARG A 48 -7.90 0.39 -2.61
C ARG A 48 -7.03 1.57 -3.06
N HIS A 49 -6.52 2.33 -2.11
CA HIS A 49 -5.68 3.50 -2.36
C HIS A 49 -4.44 3.12 -3.18
N VAL A 50 -3.62 2.19 -2.70
CA VAL A 50 -2.40 1.79 -3.41
C VAL A 50 -2.70 1.20 -4.79
N ALA A 51 -3.82 0.46 -4.95
CA ALA A 51 -4.29 0.00 -6.24
C ALA A 51 -4.62 1.18 -7.17
N SER A 52 -5.30 2.20 -6.67
CA SER A 52 -5.65 3.40 -7.45
C SER A 52 -4.42 4.19 -7.88
N ILE A 53 -3.43 4.34 -6.99
CA ILE A 53 -2.14 4.97 -7.29
C ILE A 53 -1.41 4.23 -8.42
N GLU A 54 -1.38 2.90 -8.40
CA GLU A 54 -0.76 2.11 -9.46
C GLU A 54 -1.43 2.32 -10.83
N THR A 55 -2.77 2.43 -10.90
CA THR A 55 -3.46 2.68 -12.17
C THR A 55 -3.10 4.03 -12.79
N GLY A 56 -2.77 5.01 -11.98
CA GLY A 56 -2.28 6.31 -12.42
C GLY A 56 -0.84 6.22 -12.94
N TYR A 57 0.07 5.81 -12.07
CA TYR A 57 1.52 5.86 -12.34
C TYR A 57 2.00 4.84 -13.38
N PHE A 58 1.46 3.61 -13.40
CA PHE A 58 1.83 2.62 -14.43
C PHE A 58 0.81 2.54 -15.58
N GLY A 59 -0.28 3.30 -15.48
CA GLY A 59 -1.29 3.37 -16.52
C GLY A 59 -1.27 4.70 -17.25
N SER A 60 -2.04 5.67 -16.76
CA SER A 60 -2.30 6.95 -17.44
C SER A 60 -1.04 7.73 -17.74
N VAL A 61 -0.06 7.73 -16.83
CA VAL A 61 1.23 8.44 -16.98
C VAL A 61 1.99 7.96 -18.22
N PHE A 62 1.91 6.69 -18.57
CA PHE A 62 2.56 6.12 -19.76
C PHE A 62 1.62 5.91 -20.95
N GLY A 63 0.47 6.60 -20.97
CA GLY A 63 -0.49 6.50 -22.08
C GLY A 63 -1.17 5.13 -22.18
N ARG A 64 -1.21 4.35 -21.12
CA ARG A 64 -1.79 3.01 -21.00
C ARG A 64 -2.87 2.97 -19.90
N PRO A 65 -3.96 3.76 -20.02
CA PRO A 65 -4.94 3.88 -18.94
C PRO A 65 -5.55 2.52 -18.56
N PHE A 66 -5.86 2.36 -17.28
CA PHE A 66 -6.51 1.14 -16.79
C PHE A 66 -7.88 0.96 -17.47
N PRO A 67 -8.22 -0.25 -18.00
CA PRO A 67 -9.35 -0.46 -18.91
C PRO A 67 -10.69 -0.61 -18.17
N ALA A 68 -10.90 0.10 -17.07
CA ALA A 68 -12.17 0.12 -16.34
C ALA A 68 -12.33 1.46 -15.62
N PRO A 69 -13.57 1.96 -15.44
CA PRO A 69 -13.83 3.17 -14.66
C PRO A 69 -13.45 2.97 -13.20
N LEU A 70 -13.02 4.05 -12.56
CA LEU A 70 -12.72 4.12 -11.13
C LEU A 70 -13.63 5.19 -10.50
N PRO A 71 -14.90 4.87 -10.20
CA PRO A 71 -15.89 5.88 -9.77
C PRO A 71 -15.44 6.71 -8.57
N TRP A 72 -14.72 6.10 -7.63
CA TRP A 72 -14.17 6.81 -6.45
C TRP A 72 -13.08 7.82 -6.80
N MET A 73 -12.41 7.70 -7.96
CA MET A 73 -11.44 8.69 -8.46
C MET A 73 -12.11 9.81 -9.25
N GLU A 74 -13.31 9.55 -9.81
CA GLU A 74 -14.05 10.45 -10.69
C GLU A 74 -15.05 11.31 -9.91
N ASP A 75 -15.55 10.85 -8.77
CA ASP A 75 -16.60 11.51 -7.97
C ASP A 75 -16.18 12.86 -7.35
N GLY A 76 -14.87 13.16 -7.32
CA GLY A 76 -14.34 14.39 -6.73
C GLY A 76 -14.49 14.48 -5.20
N GLU A 77 -14.92 13.41 -4.54
CA GLU A 77 -15.04 13.33 -3.09
C GLU A 77 -13.65 13.15 -2.46
N PRO A 78 -13.24 14.01 -1.52
CA PRO A 78 -11.94 13.88 -0.87
C PRO A 78 -11.79 12.51 -0.17
N ASN A 79 -10.64 11.84 -0.37
CA ASN A 79 -10.32 10.52 0.18
C ASN A 79 -11.31 9.40 -0.22
N ALA A 80 -12.03 9.52 -1.33
CA ALA A 80 -12.96 8.48 -1.77
C ALA A 80 -12.28 7.13 -2.07
N ASP A 81 -10.99 7.14 -2.36
CA ASP A 81 -10.14 5.97 -2.53
C ASP A 81 -9.67 5.32 -1.21
N MET A 82 -9.78 6.05 -0.09
CA MET A 82 -9.31 5.58 1.23
C MET A 82 -10.35 4.78 2.03
N TRP A 83 -11.52 4.51 1.45
CA TRP A 83 -12.58 3.70 2.06
C TRP A 83 -13.43 2.99 1.00
N VAL A 84 -14.19 1.98 1.41
CA VAL A 84 -14.94 1.10 0.50
C VAL A 84 -16.42 1.17 0.84
N ARG A 85 -17.27 1.43 -0.16
CA ARG A 85 -18.73 1.55 -0.01
C ARG A 85 -19.36 0.20 0.39
N SER A 86 -20.50 0.24 1.05
CA SER A 86 -21.18 -0.96 1.58
C SER A 86 -21.58 -1.99 0.51
N GLY A 87 -21.74 -1.58 -0.73
CA GLY A 87 -22.05 -2.46 -1.86
C GLY A 87 -20.88 -3.24 -2.44
N GLU A 88 -19.66 -2.96 -2.00
CA GLU A 88 -18.44 -3.64 -2.46
C GLU A 88 -17.97 -4.59 -1.36
N THR A 89 -17.24 -5.65 -1.72
CA THR A 89 -16.70 -6.63 -0.78
C THR A 89 -15.19 -6.56 -0.69
N LYS A 90 -14.62 -7.08 0.40
CA LYS A 90 -13.16 -7.27 0.54
C LYS A 90 -12.60 -8.03 -0.67
N ASP A 91 -13.27 -9.10 -1.08
CA ASP A 91 -12.83 -9.92 -2.21
C ASP A 91 -12.85 -9.14 -3.52
N SER A 92 -13.84 -8.27 -3.75
CA SER A 92 -13.88 -7.42 -4.94
C SER A 92 -12.72 -6.42 -5.01
N VAL A 93 -12.30 -5.88 -3.87
CA VAL A 93 -11.13 -4.98 -3.78
C VAL A 93 -9.82 -5.75 -4.03
N VAL A 94 -9.69 -6.95 -3.45
CA VAL A 94 -8.53 -7.83 -3.69
C VAL A 94 -8.43 -8.21 -5.17
N GLU A 95 -9.55 -8.59 -5.80
CA GLU A 95 -9.60 -8.90 -7.23
C GLU A 95 -9.25 -7.68 -8.09
N PHE A 96 -9.80 -6.53 -7.76
CA PHE A 96 -9.44 -5.27 -8.43
C PHE A 96 -7.93 -5.03 -8.33
N TYR A 97 -7.31 -5.14 -7.16
CA TYR A 97 -5.88 -4.91 -7.00
C TYR A 97 -5.04 -5.90 -7.82
N ARG A 98 -5.43 -7.19 -7.86
CA ARG A 98 -4.74 -8.18 -8.71
C ARG A 98 -4.83 -7.86 -10.20
N ARG A 99 -5.96 -7.34 -10.66
CA ARG A 99 -6.10 -6.87 -12.04
C ARG A 99 -5.22 -5.65 -12.32
N VAL A 100 -5.08 -4.77 -11.34
CA VAL A 100 -4.15 -3.63 -11.43
C VAL A 100 -2.72 -4.12 -11.54
N TRP A 101 -2.29 -5.13 -10.75
CA TRP A 101 -0.95 -5.71 -10.89
C TRP A 101 -0.68 -6.17 -12.32
N ALA A 102 -1.57 -6.99 -12.86
CA ALA A 102 -1.40 -7.50 -14.24
C ALA A 102 -1.30 -6.37 -15.27
N HIS A 103 -2.05 -5.29 -15.10
CA HIS A 103 -2.00 -4.12 -15.97
C HIS A 103 -0.69 -3.33 -15.81
N SER A 104 -0.26 -3.09 -14.57
CA SER A 104 0.99 -2.40 -14.23
C SER A 104 2.20 -3.19 -14.73
N ASP A 105 2.21 -4.51 -14.52
CA ASP A 105 3.28 -5.40 -14.95
C ASP A 105 3.42 -5.40 -16.48
N ALA A 106 2.30 -5.41 -17.22
CA ALA A 106 2.34 -5.30 -18.68
C ALA A 106 2.92 -3.96 -19.17
N THR A 107 2.81 -2.88 -18.38
CA THR A 107 3.47 -1.60 -18.68
C THR A 107 4.96 -1.66 -18.34
N ILE A 108 5.30 -2.16 -17.16
CA ILE A 108 6.68 -2.31 -16.70
C ILE A 108 7.47 -3.19 -17.68
N ASP A 109 6.88 -4.31 -18.12
CA ASP A 109 7.54 -5.22 -19.08
C ASP A 109 7.78 -4.58 -20.43
N ALA A 110 6.80 -3.82 -20.93
CA ALA A 110 6.85 -3.24 -22.26
C ALA A 110 7.82 -2.06 -22.40
N LEU A 111 8.17 -1.36 -21.32
CA LEU A 111 8.91 -0.10 -21.37
C LEU A 111 10.30 -0.24 -20.74
N PRO A 112 11.34 0.44 -21.27
CA PRO A 112 12.64 0.55 -20.60
C PRO A 112 12.54 1.47 -19.37
N LEU A 113 13.47 1.37 -18.42
CA LEU A 113 13.51 2.20 -17.21
C LEU A 113 13.59 3.71 -17.49
N GLU A 114 14.16 4.08 -18.62
CA GLU A 114 14.34 5.46 -19.11
C GLU A 114 13.11 6.01 -19.84
N ALA A 115 12.07 5.17 -20.08
CA ALA A 115 10.84 5.64 -20.72
C ALA A 115 10.22 6.76 -19.89
N VAL A 116 9.91 7.89 -20.55
CA VAL A 116 9.34 9.08 -19.93
C VAL A 116 7.83 9.07 -20.08
N GLY A 117 7.13 9.29 -18.97
CA GLY A 117 5.69 9.53 -18.90
C GLY A 117 5.41 10.95 -18.38
N GLU A 118 4.15 11.36 -18.44
CA GLU A 118 3.67 12.63 -17.93
C GLU A 118 2.66 12.42 -16.79
N VAL A 119 2.88 13.08 -15.64
CA VAL A 119 1.99 13.06 -14.47
C VAL A 119 1.08 14.30 -14.52
N PRO A 120 -0.18 14.18 -14.98
CA PRO A 120 -1.02 15.35 -15.26
C PRO A 120 -1.39 16.16 -14.02
N TRP A 121 -1.38 15.53 -12.84
CA TRP A 121 -1.74 16.14 -11.54
C TRP A 121 -0.55 16.76 -10.80
N TRP A 122 0.66 16.72 -11.37
CA TRP A 122 1.82 17.42 -10.82
C TRP A 122 1.91 18.86 -11.35
N PRO A 123 2.64 19.75 -10.65
CA PRO A 123 2.84 21.12 -11.10
C PRO A 123 3.43 21.17 -12.51
N GLU A 124 3.03 22.19 -13.26
CA GLU A 124 3.62 22.44 -14.58
C GLU A 124 5.13 22.62 -14.48
N GLY A 125 5.88 21.95 -15.34
CA GLY A 125 7.36 21.93 -15.33
C GLY A 125 7.97 20.80 -14.48
N GLU A 126 7.18 20.07 -13.68
CA GLU A 126 7.64 18.91 -12.88
C GLU A 126 6.96 17.60 -13.32
N ARG A 127 6.19 17.62 -14.40
CA ARG A 127 5.31 16.51 -14.81
C ARG A 127 6.04 15.32 -15.42
N GLU A 128 7.25 15.49 -15.93
CA GLU A 128 7.97 14.38 -16.53
C GLU A 128 8.55 13.43 -15.47
N LEU A 129 8.37 12.15 -15.71
CA LEU A 129 8.78 11.09 -14.80
C LEU A 129 9.25 9.88 -15.62
N THR A 130 10.41 9.31 -15.30
CA THR A 130 10.85 8.06 -15.92
C THR A 130 10.15 6.86 -15.29
N LEU A 131 10.12 5.70 -15.99
CA LEU A 131 9.61 4.45 -15.42
C LEU A 131 10.38 4.06 -14.16
N HIS A 132 11.69 4.28 -14.12
CA HIS A 132 12.49 4.09 -12.91
C HIS A 132 11.98 4.93 -11.74
N GLN A 133 11.73 6.22 -11.97
CA GLN A 133 11.20 7.11 -10.93
C GLN A 133 9.78 6.72 -10.52
N ALA A 134 8.93 6.28 -11.46
CA ALA A 134 7.59 5.77 -11.17
C ALA A 134 7.64 4.54 -10.26
N LEU A 135 8.52 3.57 -10.55
CA LEU A 135 8.72 2.38 -9.71
C LEU A 135 9.13 2.76 -8.28
N VAL A 136 10.14 3.63 -8.13
CA VAL A 136 10.60 4.10 -6.82
C VAL A 136 9.48 4.85 -6.08
N HIS A 137 8.76 5.74 -6.77
CA HIS A 137 7.68 6.53 -6.19
C HIS A 137 6.53 5.65 -5.67
N VAL A 138 6.04 4.75 -6.50
CA VAL A 138 4.94 3.84 -6.14
C VAL A 138 5.36 2.88 -5.02
N MET A 139 6.55 2.31 -5.08
CA MET A 139 7.07 1.48 -3.99
C MET A 139 7.15 2.25 -2.66
N THR A 140 7.64 3.49 -2.70
CA THR A 140 7.73 4.32 -1.49
C THR A 140 6.35 4.56 -0.88
N ASP A 141 5.34 4.79 -1.70
CA ASP A 141 3.95 4.95 -1.26
C ASP A 141 3.39 3.64 -0.68
N ILE A 142 3.55 2.51 -1.38
CA ILE A 142 3.09 1.19 -0.91
C ILE A 142 3.74 0.85 0.44
N TYR A 143 5.06 1.00 0.59
CA TYR A 143 5.73 0.65 1.84
C TYR A 143 5.39 1.60 2.99
N ARG A 144 5.14 2.89 2.69
CA ARG A 144 4.58 3.81 3.68
C ARG A 144 3.21 3.33 4.17
N HIS A 145 2.33 2.92 3.27
CA HIS A 145 1.01 2.42 3.61
C HIS A 145 1.05 1.02 4.24
N ALA A 146 2.02 0.18 3.90
CA ALA A 146 2.26 -1.08 4.59
C ALA A 146 2.60 -0.86 6.08
N GLY A 147 3.41 0.16 6.41
CA GLY A 147 3.68 0.55 7.79
C GLY A 147 2.42 1.06 8.52
N HIS A 148 1.55 1.84 7.87
CA HIS A 148 0.25 2.21 8.43
C HIS A 148 -0.63 0.97 8.66
N ALA A 149 -0.67 0.06 7.70
CA ALA A 149 -1.44 -1.17 7.79
C ALA A 149 -0.93 -2.10 8.90
N ASP A 150 0.37 -2.13 9.19
CA ASP A 150 0.94 -2.86 10.32
C ASP A 150 0.33 -2.39 11.64
N LEU A 151 0.32 -1.08 11.89
CA LEU A 151 -0.23 -0.52 13.13
C LEU A 151 -1.75 -0.77 13.24
N VAL A 152 -2.48 -0.59 12.15
CA VAL A 152 -3.94 -0.85 12.12
C VAL A 152 -4.23 -2.32 12.33
N ARG A 153 -3.49 -3.23 11.69
CA ARG A 153 -3.63 -4.67 11.85
C ARG A 153 -3.31 -5.13 13.28
N GLN A 154 -2.26 -4.59 13.86
CA GLN A 154 -1.86 -4.88 15.24
C GLN A 154 -2.96 -4.49 16.24
N LEU A 155 -3.70 -3.39 16.01
CA LEU A 155 -4.84 -2.97 16.82
C LEU A 155 -6.07 -3.89 16.68
N ILE A 156 -6.16 -4.69 15.60
CA ILE A 156 -7.28 -5.60 15.36
C ILE A 156 -7.05 -6.96 16.04
N ASP A 157 -5.91 -7.59 15.76
CA ASP A 157 -5.63 -8.97 16.15
C ASP A 157 -4.18 -9.24 16.58
N GLY A 158 -3.37 -8.20 16.71
CA GLY A 158 -1.97 -8.30 17.12
C GLY A 158 -1.00 -8.73 16.02
N ALA A 159 -1.48 -9.03 14.80
CA ALA A 159 -0.63 -9.46 13.70
C ALA A 159 0.14 -8.28 13.09
N THR A 160 1.40 -8.51 12.72
CA THR A 160 2.29 -7.52 12.11
C THR A 160 3.33 -8.20 11.22
N GLY A 161 4.07 -7.42 10.43
CA GLY A 161 5.19 -7.89 9.61
C GLY A 161 4.83 -8.15 8.13
N ALA A 162 5.76 -8.74 7.40
CA ALA A 162 5.61 -8.92 5.96
C ALA A 162 4.70 -10.11 5.58
N ASP A 163 4.66 -11.14 6.40
CA ASP A 163 3.76 -12.30 6.26
C ASP A 163 3.54 -12.99 7.62
N ARG A 164 2.71 -14.05 7.65
CA ARG A 164 2.41 -14.80 8.87
C ARG A 164 3.62 -15.46 9.54
N ARG A 165 4.69 -15.72 8.80
CA ARG A 165 5.90 -16.39 9.27
C ARG A 165 6.95 -15.39 9.71
N TRP A 166 6.85 -14.15 9.23
CA TRP A 166 7.84 -13.10 9.43
C TRP A 166 7.20 -11.84 10.02
N SER A 167 6.95 -11.88 11.33
CA SER A 167 6.40 -10.72 12.06
C SER A 167 7.40 -9.57 12.19
N ASN A 168 8.69 -9.85 11.96
CA ASN A 168 9.80 -8.91 12.20
C ASN A 168 9.92 -8.44 13.66
N LEU A 169 9.24 -9.13 14.59
CA LEU A 169 9.30 -8.87 16.02
C LEU A 169 10.18 -9.90 16.73
N PRO A 170 10.87 -9.51 17.82
CA PRO A 170 11.57 -10.47 18.67
C PRO A 170 10.56 -11.44 19.31
N PRO A 171 10.97 -12.68 19.61
CA PRO A 171 10.11 -13.62 20.31
C PRO A 171 9.82 -13.10 21.73
N GLY A 172 8.56 -13.17 22.14
CA GLY A 172 8.10 -12.76 23.47
C GLY A 172 6.67 -13.21 23.69
N ASP A 173 6.36 -13.60 24.92
CA ASP A 173 4.99 -13.84 25.37
C ASP A 173 4.30 -12.53 25.79
N GLU A 174 3.04 -12.62 26.18
CA GLU A 174 2.24 -11.46 26.58
C GLU A 174 2.87 -10.71 27.77
N ALA A 175 3.45 -11.43 28.73
CA ALA A 175 4.09 -10.84 29.91
C ALA A 175 5.38 -10.08 29.53
N TRP A 176 6.16 -10.65 28.60
CA TRP A 176 7.36 -9.97 28.08
C TRP A 176 6.98 -8.68 27.35
N TRP A 177 5.96 -8.72 26.49
CA TRP A 177 5.49 -7.54 25.76
C TRP A 177 4.88 -6.48 26.68
N ALA A 178 4.19 -6.89 27.75
CA ALA A 178 3.69 -5.96 28.78
C ALA A 178 4.84 -5.23 29.48
N SER A 179 5.86 -5.96 29.95
CA SER A 179 7.05 -5.40 30.60
C SER A 179 7.85 -4.49 29.64
N TYR A 180 7.98 -4.89 28.38
CA TYR A 180 8.64 -4.06 27.37
C TYR A 180 7.91 -2.72 27.17
N ARG A 181 6.56 -2.73 27.06
CA ARG A 181 5.77 -1.50 26.95
C ARG A 181 5.92 -0.61 28.18
N GLU A 182 5.94 -1.18 29.38
CA GLU A 182 6.17 -0.43 30.62
C GLU A 182 7.54 0.25 30.64
N THR A 183 8.57 -0.44 30.17
CA THR A 183 9.92 0.12 30.04
C THR A 183 9.96 1.30 29.07
N VAL A 184 9.33 1.17 27.91
CA VAL A 184 9.25 2.25 26.91
C VAL A 184 8.46 3.45 27.46
N GLU A 185 7.34 3.18 28.16
CA GLU A 185 6.51 4.23 28.77
C GLU A 185 7.27 4.97 29.90
N ALA A 186 8.01 4.24 30.74
CA ALA A 186 8.84 4.86 31.78
C ALA A 186 9.89 5.78 31.17
N ALA A 187 10.61 5.32 30.14
CA ALA A 187 11.60 6.13 29.43
C ALA A 187 10.98 7.39 28.80
N ALA A 188 9.77 7.29 28.28
CA ALA A 188 9.05 8.43 27.70
C ALA A 188 8.68 9.48 28.79
N ARG A 189 8.24 9.02 29.96
CA ARG A 189 7.93 9.92 31.11
C ARG A 189 9.19 10.62 31.63
N ASP A 190 10.28 9.89 31.76
CA ASP A 190 11.56 10.44 32.24
C ASP A 190 12.12 11.51 31.27
N ALA A 191 11.90 11.36 30.00
CA ALA A 191 12.30 12.34 28.97
C ALA A 191 11.41 13.59 28.90
N GLY A 192 10.20 13.54 29.45
CA GLY A 192 9.22 14.63 29.44
C GLY A 192 9.36 15.61 30.63
N HIS A 193 10.33 15.41 31.45
CA HIS A 193 10.74 16.24 32.58
C HIS A 193 12.17 16.73 32.35
#